data_b9849c946bc3acbf30664e6aefb7d06a
#
_entry.id   b9849c946bc3acbf30664e6aefb7d06a
#
_cell.length_a   1.000
_cell.length_b   1.000
_cell.length_c   1.000
_cell.angle_alpha   90.00
_cell.angle_beta   90.00
_cell.angle_gamma   90.00
#
_symmetry.space_group_name_H-M   'P 1'
#
loop_
_entity.id
_entity.type
_entity.pdbx_description
1 polymer ?
#
loop_
_entity_poly.entity_id
_entity_poly.type
_entity_poly.pdbx_seq_one_letter_code
_entity_poly.pdbx_strand_id
1 'polypeptide(L)'
;MRIALAQLNPVVGDFEGNAKRILEAVRRAEEQAVDLVLTPELSLWGYPPRDQLLEPSRIQQQNTVLQWLVNQLNSSVTLLVGAALPASDARSPRLHNGVVMVNRLGWRPIAHKQLLPIYDVLDERRYFRPGVGPCLHSLPNGKRLGLTICEDLWVDDDLQRERLDGPDPIDQLIPEQPDLVINLA
;
A
#
# COMPACT_ATOMS: atom_id res chain seq x y z
N MET A 1 10.31 17.26 -7.20
CA MET A 1 10.05 15.85 -6.85
C MET A 1 9.67 15.11 -8.12
N ARG A 2 10.40 14.05 -8.45
CA ARG A 2 10.09 13.12 -9.54
C ARG A 2 9.52 11.85 -8.96
N ILE A 3 8.44 11.33 -9.56
CA ILE A 3 7.74 10.14 -9.10
C ILE A 3 7.76 9.11 -10.23
N ALA A 4 8.07 7.86 -9.91
CA ALA A 4 7.93 6.73 -10.81
C ALA A 4 6.76 5.85 -10.38
N LEU A 5 5.90 5.51 -11.33
CA LEU A 5 4.85 4.52 -11.16
C LEU A 5 5.40 3.18 -11.68
N ALA A 6 5.71 2.27 -10.77
CA ALA A 6 6.17 0.94 -11.12
C ALA A 6 4.96 0.04 -11.43
N GLN A 7 4.53 0.03 -12.69
CA GLN A 7 3.49 -0.89 -13.16
C GLN A 7 4.06 -2.31 -13.22
N LEU A 8 3.74 -3.09 -12.19
CA LEU A 8 4.22 -4.45 -12.02
C LEU A 8 3.06 -5.43 -12.22
N ASN A 9 3.41 -6.67 -12.56
CA ASN A 9 2.49 -7.80 -12.53
C ASN A 9 2.94 -8.79 -11.46
N PRO A 10 2.57 -8.60 -10.19
CA PRO A 10 2.97 -9.46 -9.11
C PRO A 10 2.34 -10.85 -9.22
N VAL A 11 3.12 -11.87 -8.86
CA VAL A 11 2.65 -13.25 -8.78
C VAL A 11 2.15 -13.53 -7.37
N VAL A 12 0.92 -14.07 -7.26
CA VAL A 12 0.32 -14.36 -5.96
C VAL A 12 1.18 -15.32 -5.15
N GLY A 13 1.57 -14.87 -3.95
CA GLY A 13 2.36 -15.65 -2.99
C GLY A 13 3.87 -15.73 -3.27
N ASP A 14 4.37 -15.14 -4.36
CA ASP A 14 5.79 -15.11 -4.70
C ASP A 14 6.48 -13.86 -4.11
N PHE A 15 6.65 -13.80 -2.80
CA PHE A 15 7.26 -12.65 -2.14
C PHE A 15 8.64 -12.28 -2.67
N GLU A 16 9.49 -13.28 -2.88
CA GLU A 16 10.87 -13.04 -3.34
C GLU A 16 10.90 -12.56 -4.79
N GLY A 17 10.12 -13.18 -5.67
CA GLY A 17 10.03 -12.78 -7.07
C GLY A 17 9.41 -11.39 -7.21
N ASN A 18 8.37 -11.07 -6.44
CA ASN A 18 7.75 -9.76 -6.44
C ASN A 18 8.72 -8.69 -5.93
N ALA A 19 9.45 -8.96 -4.85
CA ALA A 19 10.46 -8.03 -4.34
C ALA A 19 11.61 -7.78 -5.33
N LYS A 20 12.04 -8.79 -6.07
CA LYS A 20 13.04 -8.62 -7.13
C LYS A 20 12.54 -7.70 -8.25
N ARG A 21 11.26 -7.86 -8.67
CA ARG A 21 10.63 -6.96 -9.67
C ARG A 21 10.54 -5.53 -9.15
N ILE A 22 10.16 -5.35 -7.87
CA ILE A 22 10.13 -4.04 -7.21
C ILE A 22 11.53 -3.42 -7.21
N LEU A 23 12.56 -4.16 -6.80
CA LEU A 23 13.94 -3.67 -6.78
C LEU A 23 14.44 -3.29 -8.16
N GLU A 24 14.10 -4.05 -9.19
CA GLU A 24 14.45 -3.71 -10.58
C GLU A 24 13.82 -2.38 -11.01
N ALA A 25 12.54 -2.17 -10.67
CA ALA A 25 11.87 -0.89 -10.95
C ALA A 25 12.53 0.29 -10.20
N VAL A 26 12.93 0.08 -8.94
CA VAL A 26 13.67 1.08 -8.16
C VAL A 26 14.99 1.43 -8.83
N ARG A 27 15.78 0.44 -9.27
CA ARG A 27 17.08 0.69 -9.94
C ARG A 27 16.91 1.52 -11.21
N ARG A 28 15.90 1.22 -12.03
CA ARG A 28 15.58 2.03 -13.21
C ARG A 28 15.15 3.46 -12.85
N ALA A 29 14.45 3.63 -11.73
CA ALA A 29 14.04 4.94 -11.24
C ALA A 29 15.25 5.75 -10.71
N GLU A 30 16.21 5.10 -10.04
CA GLU A 30 17.46 5.71 -9.58
C GLU A 30 18.27 6.32 -10.76
N GLU A 31 18.36 5.60 -11.88
CA GLU A 31 19.02 6.10 -13.11
C GLU A 31 18.39 7.39 -13.65
N GLN A 32 17.13 7.64 -13.32
CA GLN A 32 16.38 8.82 -13.75
C GLN A 32 16.25 9.90 -12.65
N ALA A 33 17.00 9.79 -11.57
CA ALA A 33 16.97 10.67 -10.40
C ALA A 33 15.53 10.88 -9.86
N VAL A 34 14.82 9.78 -9.68
CA VAL A 34 13.46 9.74 -9.10
C VAL A 34 13.57 9.84 -7.57
N ASP A 35 12.66 10.60 -6.96
CA ASP A 35 12.60 10.77 -5.50
C ASP A 35 11.70 9.72 -4.82
N LEU A 36 10.62 9.33 -5.50
CA LEU A 36 9.57 8.46 -4.97
C LEU A 36 9.15 7.40 -6.00
N VAL A 37 9.17 6.13 -5.61
CA VAL A 37 8.67 5.02 -6.42
C VAL A 37 7.41 4.46 -5.79
N LEU A 38 6.37 4.25 -6.59
CA LEU A 38 5.09 3.67 -6.18
C LEU A 38 4.92 2.30 -6.81
N THR A 39 4.47 1.33 -6.04
CA THR A 39 4.10 0.00 -6.53
C THR A 39 2.59 -0.21 -6.45
N PRO A 40 2.01 -1.23 -7.12
CA PRO A 40 0.60 -1.57 -7.01
C PRO A 40 0.15 -1.94 -5.58
N GLU A 41 -1.17 -1.90 -5.37
CA GLU A 41 -1.83 -2.49 -4.20
C GLU A 41 -1.34 -3.93 -3.96
N LEU A 42 -1.05 -4.28 -2.71
CA LEU A 42 -0.59 -5.62 -2.30
C LEU A 42 0.55 -6.19 -3.18
N SER A 43 1.42 -5.32 -3.69
CA SER A 43 2.45 -5.68 -4.69
C SER A 43 3.43 -6.76 -4.22
N LEU A 44 3.64 -6.93 -2.92
CA LEU A 44 4.43 -8.06 -2.40
C LEU A 44 3.66 -9.38 -2.43
N TRP A 45 2.35 -9.36 -2.26
CA TRP A 45 1.51 -10.55 -2.18
C TRP A 45 1.04 -11.05 -3.54
N GLY A 46 0.88 -10.13 -4.51
CA GLY A 46 0.02 -10.33 -5.67
C GLY A 46 -1.46 -10.25 -5.30
N TYR A 47 -2.33 -9.86 -6.21
CA TYR A 47 -3.75 -9.65 -5.95
C TYR A 47 -4.64 -10.60 -6.78
N PRO A 48 -5.66 -11.23 -6.17
CA PRO A 48 -5.99 -11.26 -4.74
C PRO A 48 -5.26 -12.41 -4.00
N PRO A 49 -4.65 -12.16 -2.84
CA PRO A 49 -3.91 -13.18 -2.09
C PRO A 49 -4.80 -14.20 -1.36
N ARG A 50 -6.07 -13.90 -1.14
CA ARG A 50 -7.09 -14.78 -0.53
C ARG A 50 -6.63 -15.43 0.79
N ASP A 51 -6.89 -16.74 0.97
CA ASP A 51 -6.65 -17.48 2.22
C ASP A 51 -5.17 -17.53 2.65
N GLN A 52 -4.22 -17.16 1.78
CA GLN A 52 -2.82 -17.00 2.17
C GLN A 52 -2.65 -15.94 3.28
N LEU A 53 -3.57 -14.96 3.37
CA LEU A 53 -3.59 -13.94 4.42
C LEU A 53 -3.92 -14.49 5.80
N LEU A 54 -4.50 -15.69 5.89
CA LEU A 54 -4.84 -16.35 7.15
C LEU A 54 -3.64 -17.06 7.80
N GLU A 55 -2.52 -17.18 7.08
CA GLU A 55 -1.32 -17.86 7.55
C GLU A 55 -0.32 -16.88 8.18
N PRO A 56 -0.10 -16.92 9.52
CA PRO A 56 0.84 -16.00 10.20
C PRO A 56 2.28 -16.06 9.66
N SER A 57 2.72 -17.23 9.18
CA SER A 57 4.04 -17.41 8.59
C SER A 57 4.26 -16.55 7.35
N ARG A 58 3.20 -16.24 6.59
CA ARG A 58 3.27 -15.40 5.41
C ARG A 58 3.57 -13.93 5.76
N ILE A 59 3.02 -13.44 6.87
CA ILE A 59 3.37 -12.09 7.37
C ILE A 59 4.84 -12.02 7.78
N GLN A 60 5.39 -13.08 8.38
CA GLN A 60 6.82 -13.15 8.71
C GLN A 60 7.69 -13.13 7.43
N GLN A 61 7.29 -13.88 6.40
CA GLN A 61 7.96 -13.87 5.10
C GLN A 61 7.94 -12.47 4.48
N GLN A 62 6.77 -11.80 4.47
CA GLN A 62 6.66 -10.41 4.03
C GLN A 62 7.65 -9.49 4.77
N ASN A 63 7.69 -9.56 6.10
CA ASN A 63 8.58 -8.72 6.90
C ASN A 63 10.07 -8.97 6.59
N THR A 64 10.44 -10.24 6.38
CA THR A 64 11.81 -10.63 5.95
C THR A 64 12.14 -10.00 4.60
N VAL A 65 11.22 -10.04 3.65
CA VAL A 65 11.40 -9.48 2.32
C VAL A 65 11.43 -7.95 2.34
N LEU A 66 10.61 -7.30 3.16
CA LEU A 66 10.68 -5.84 3.38
C LEU A 66 12.04 -5.43 3.94
N GLN A 67 12.56 -6.18 4.91
CA GLN A 67 13.90 -5.92 5.45
C GLN A 67 14.99 -6.17 4.41
N TRP A 68 14.83 -7.18 3.56
CA TRP A 68 15.73 -7.41 2.44
C TRP A 68 15.71 -6.21 1.47
N LEU A 69 14.55 -5.67 1.12
CA LEU A 69 14.43 -4.46 0.28
C LEU A 69 15.17 -3.28 0.91
N VAL A 70 14.99 -3.02 2.21
CA VAL A 70 15.74 -1.97 2.94
C VAL A 70 17.26 -2.12 2.70
N ASN A 71 17.78 -3.33 2.82
CA ASN A 71 19.20 -3.61 2.69
C ASN A 71 19.72 -3.48 1.23
N GLN A 72 18.82 -3.48 0.24
CA GLN A 72 19.16 -3.28 -1.17
C GLN A 72 19.13 -1.83 -1.62
N LEU A 73 18.48 -0.94 -0.83
CA LEU A 73 18.35 0.48 -1.18
C LEU A 73 19.62 1.24 -0.79
N ASN A 74 20.36 1.72 -1.79
CA ASN A 74 21.61 2.47 -1.59
C ASN A 74 21.44 3.98 -1.81
N SER A 75 20.29 4.40 -2.34
CA SER A 75 20.00 5.78 -2.71
C SER A 75 19.09 6.49 -1.70
N SER A 76 18.80 7.76 -1.97
CA SER A 76 17.81 8.56 -1.24
C SER A 76 16.37 8.31 -1.70
N VAL A 77 16.14 7.39 -2.63
CA VAL A 77 14.81 7.03 -3.12
C VAL A 77 13.94 6.53 -1.98
N THR A 78 12.72 7.03 -1.93
CA THR A 78 11.66 6.49 -1.08
C THR A 78 10.76 5.58 -1.90
N LEU A 79 10.46 4.40 -1.39
CA LEU A 79 9.61 3.41 -2.05
C LEU A 79 8.33 3.21 -1.25
N LEU A 80 7.18 3.27 -1.92
CA LEU A 80 5.88 2.91 -1.36
C LEU A 80 5.44 1.55 -1.90
N VAL A 81 5.19 0.61 -0.98
CA VAL A 81 4.88 -0.79 -1.30
C VAL A 81 3.54 -1.18 -0.71
N GLY A 82 2.67 -1.75 -1.55
CA GLY A 82 1.43 -2.37 -1.10
C GLY A 82 1.70 -3.67 -0.32
N ALA A 83 1.18 -3.76 0.90
CA ALA A 83 1.47 -4.86 1.84
C ALA A 83 0.27 -5.16 2.75
N ALA A 84 0.25 -6.36 3.36
CA ALA A 84 -0.70 -6.70 4.41
C ALA A 84 -0.08 -6.36 5.78
N LEU A 85 -0.80 -5.58 6.59
CA LEU A 85 -0.29 -5.02 7.83
C LEU A 85 -1.04 -5.57 9.04
N PRO A 86 -0.36 -6.09 10.07
CA PRO A 86 -1.02 -6.53 11.28
C PRO A 86 -1.81 -5.40 11.96
N ALA A 87 -3.04 -5.69 12.37
CA ALA A 87 -3.82 -4.79 13.21
C ALA A 87 -3.28 -4.76 14.65
N SER A 88 -3.47 -3.63 15.33
CA SER A 88 -2.93 -3.41 16.67
C SER A 88 -3.59 -4.25 17.77
N ASP A 89 -4.75 -4.82 17.51
CA ASP A 89 -5.49 -5.65 18.46
C ASP A 89 -5.74 -7.07 17.91
N ALA A 90 -6.19 -7.98 18.80
CA ALA A 90 -6.40 -9.38 18.49
C ALA A 90 -7.75 -9.70 17.81
N ARG A 91 -8.61 -8.70 17.54
CA ARG A 91 -9.91 -8.94 16.91
C ARG A 91 -9.74 -9.31 15.44
N SER A 92 -10.54 -10.26 14.96
CA SER A 92 -10.58 -10.65 13.56
C SER A 92 -11.49 -9.72 12.74
N PRO A 93 -11.13 -9.37 11.47
CA PRO A 93 -9.86 -9.66 10.79
C PRO A 93 -8.65 -8.96 11.45
N ARG A 94 -7.48 -9.61 11.37
CA ARG A 94 -6.26 -9.15 12.07
C ARG A 94 -5.30 -8.35 11.19
N LEU A 95 -5.68 -8.09 9.95
CA LEU A 95 -4.85 -7.41 8.96
C LEU A 95 -5.54 -6.16 8.43
N HIS A 96 -4.73 -5.22 7.96
CA HIS A 96 -5.13 -4.13 7.07
C HIS A 96 -4.46 -4.33 5.71
N ASN A 97 -5.17 -4.04 4.64
CA ASN A 97 -4.56 -3.75 3.36
C ASN A 97 -3.93 -2.37 3.45
N GLY A 98 -2.64 -2.25 3.19
CA GLY A 98 -1.96 -0.99 3.48
C GLY A 98 -0.73 -0.71 2.64
N VAL A 99 -0.14 0.44 2.91
CA VAL A 99 1.09 0.90 2.29
C VAL A 99 2.20 0.99 3.33
N VAL A 100 3.34 0.42 3.01
CA VAL A 100 4.59 0.64 3.74
C VAL A 100 5.49 1.59 2.96
N MET A 101 6.10 2.50 3.68
CA MET A 101 7.23 3.28 3.17
C MET A 101 8.52 2.55 3.49
N VAL A 102 9.34 2.34 2.46
CA VAL A 102 10.66 1.68 2.56
C VAL A 102 11.73 2.66 2.10
N ASN A 103 12.78 2.78 2.88
CA ASN A 103 14.00 3.51 2.51
C ASN A 103 15.21 2.86 3.18
N ARG A 104 16.41 3.40 2.99
CA ARG A 104 17.65 2.87 3.57
C ARG A 104 17.70 2.86 5.10
N LEU A 105 16.81 3.58 5.78
CA LEU A 105 16.74 3.64 7.24
C LEU A 105 15.82 2.58 7.84
N GLY A 106 14.98 1.96 7.02
CA GLY A 106 14.01 0.96 7.44
C GLY A 106 12.72 1.01 6.65
N TRP A 107 11.71 0.33 7.17
CA TRP A 107 10.36 0.37 6.63
C TRP A 107 9.34 0.61 7.75
N ARG A 108 8.22 1.25 7.41
CA ARG A 108 7.12 1.49 8.34
C ARG A 108 5.78 1.61 7.61
N PRO A 109 4.66 1.21 8.24
CA PRO A 109 3.32 1.49 7.74
C PRO A 109 3.06 3.01 7.66
N ILE A 110 2.35 3.44 6.62
CA ILE A 110 1.96 4.85 6.43
C ILE A 110 0.51 5.05 5.99
N ALA A 111 -0.18 4.00 5.51
CA ALA A 111 -1.58 4.08 5.13
C ALA A 111 -2.27 2.72 5.27
N HIS A 112 -3.58 2.77 5.47
CA HIS A 112 -4.48 1.61 5.47
C HIS A 112 -5.68 1.91 4.59
N LYS A 113 -6.07 0.93 3.76
CA LYS A 113 -7.28 1.00 2.92
C LYS A 113 -8.51 1.14 3.79
N GLN A 114 -9.40 2.08 3.45
CA GLN A 114 -10.61 2.33 4.21
C GLN A 114 -11.82 1.62 3.59
N LEU A 115 -11.96 1.66 2.27
CA LEU A 115 -13.08 1.05 1.56
C LEU A 115 -12.70 -0.35 1.07
N LEU A 116 -13.29 -1.37 1.70
CA LEU A 116 -13.00 -2.77 1.42
C LEU A 116 -14.11 -3.38 0.56
N PRO A 117 -13.84 -3.71 -0.72
CA PRO A 117 -14.84 -4.27 -1.61
C PRO A 117 -15.29 -5.67 -1.17
N ILE A 118 -16.61 -5.90 -1.30
CA ILE A 118 -17.28 -7.18 -1.01
C ILE A 118 -18.14 -7.67 -2.18
N TYR A 119 -17.90 -7.13 -3.36
CA TYR A 119 -18.68 -7.42 -4.57
C TYR A 119 -17.88 -8.25 -5.58
N ASP A 120 -18.61 -8.94 -6.44
CA ASP A 120 -18.06 -9.81 -7.48
C ASP A 120 -17.12 -10.88 -6.87
N VAL A 121 -15.87 -10.95 -7.33
CA VAL A 121 -14.85 -11.89 -6.84
C VAL A 121 -14.06 -11.36 -5.65
N LEU A 122 -14.36 -10.13 -5.23
CA LEU A 122 -13.68 -9.41 -4.16
C LEU A 122 -14.38 -9.69 -2.82
N ASP A 123 -13.63 -10.13 -1.83
CA ASP A 123 -14.11 -10.40 -0.47
C ASP A 123 -13.04 -9.92 0.54
N GLU A 124 -12.70 -8.64 0.45
CA GLU A 124 -11.60 -8.10 1.26
C GLU A 124 -11.93 -8.06 2.76
N ARG A 125 -13.20 -7.87 3.13
CA ARG A 125 -13.64 -7.84 4.55
C ARG A 125 -13.45 -9.16 5.28
N ARG A 126 -13.31 -10.26 4.57
CA ARG A 126 -12.95 -11.55 5.15
C ARG A 126 -11.56 -11.53 5.76
N TYR A 127 -10.65 -10.76 5.18
CA TYR A 127 -9.22 -10.77 5.49
C TYR A 127 -8.74 -9.49 6.15
N PHE A 128 -9.31 -8.38 5.74
CA PHE A 128 -8.86 -7.06 6.14
C PHE A 128 -9.90 -6.32 6.97
N ARG A 129 -9.39 -5.46 7.81
CA ARG A 129 -10.11 -4.46 8.57
C ARG A 129 -9.94 -3.10 7.90
N PRO A 130 -10.99 -2.26 7.81
CA PRO A 130 -10.84 -0.91 7.27
C PRO A 130 -9.87 -0.08 8.09
N GLY A 131 -9.16 0.82 7.42
CA GLY A 131 -8.40 1.90 8.03
C GLY A 131 -9.33 2.94 8.68
N VAL A 132 -8.77 3.82 9.49
CA VAL A 132 -9.51 4.88 10.17
C VAL A 132 -8.83 6.23 9.95
N GLY A 133 -9.60 7.21 9.46
CA GLY A 133 -9.14 8.57 9.23
C GLY A 133 -8.23 8.75 8.02
N PRO A 134 -7.92 10.02 7.68
CA PRO A 134 -7.14 10.34 6.50
C PRO A 134 -5.71 9.83 6.61
N CYS A 135 -5.21 9.21 5.54
CA CYS A 135 -3.83 8.77 5.45
C CYS A 135 -2.97 9.89 4.87
N LEU A 136 -2.27 10.61 5.75
CA LEU A 136 -1.42 11.73 5.37
C LEU A 136 0.02 11.45 5.78
N HIS A 137 0.97 11.71 4.86
CA HIS A 137 2.38 11.54 5.13
C HIS A 137 3.21 12.74 4.65
N SER A 138 4.07 13.28 5.54
CA SER A 138 5.00 14.36 5.19
C SER A 138 6.33 13.80 4.70
N LEU A 139 6.76 14.24 3.53
CA LEU A 139 8.06 13.93 2.95
C LEU A 139 9.15 14.84 3.55
N PRO A 140 10.45 14.43 3.47
CA PRO A 140 11.58 15.25 3.97
C PRO A 140 11.67 16.64 3.35
N ASN A 141 11.15 16.86 2.15
CA ASN A 141 11.11 18.15 1.46
C ASN A 141 9.91 19.03 1.87
N GLY A 142 9.17 18.63 2.90
CA GLY A 142 8.01 19.35 3.42
C GLY A 142 6.69 19.13 2.65
N LYS A 143 6.71 18.38 1.53
CA LYS A 143 5.51 18.05 0.78
C LYS A 143 4.64 17.05 1.55
N ARG A 144 3.33 17.23 1.50
CA ARG A 144 2.33 16.38 2.16
C ARG A 144 1.66 15.48 1.13
N LEU A 145 1.72 14.18 1.34
CA LEU A 145 1.07 13.17 0.52
C LEU A 145 -0.22 12.71 1.18
N GLY A 146 -1.34 12.82 0.48
CA GLY A 146 -2.56 12.07 0.77
C GLY A 146 -2.45 10.70 0.12
N LEU A 147 -2.77 9.64 0.85
CA LEU A 147 -2.64 8.26 0.39
C LEU A 147 -4.00 7.58 0.39
N THR A 148 -4.32 6.95 -0.73
CA THR A 148 -5.52 6.13 -0.93
C THR A 148 -5.12 4.81 -1.57
N ILE A 149 -5.96 3.79 -1.44
CA ILE A 149 -5.71 2.47 -2.00
C ILE A 149 -6.96 2.02 -2.76
N CYS A 150 -6.81 1.83 -4.07
CA CYS A 150 -7.81 1.30 -4.99
C CYS A 150 -9.19 2.00 -4.81
N GLU A 151 -10.19 1.32 -4.25
CA GLU A 151 -11.56 1.83 -4.05
C GLU A 151 -11.65 3.08 -3.17
N ASP A 152 -10.64 3.40 -2.38
CA ASP A 152 -10.60 4.63 -1.60
C ASP A 152 -10.72 5.90 -2.47
N LEU A 153 -10.42 5.80 -3.77
CA LEU A 153 -10.56 6.88 -4.74
C LEU A 153 -11.92 6.92 -5.42
N TRP A 154 -12.78 5.94 -5.18
CA TRP A 154 -14.09 5.85 -5.82
C TRP A 154 -15.12 6.67 -5.07
N VAL A 155 -15.29 7.91 -5.48
CA VAL A 155 -16.14 8.93 -4.85
C VAL A 155 -17.53 9.05 -5.49
N ASP A 156 -18.03 8.03 -6.14
CA ASP A 156 -19.40 8.00 -6.64
C ASP A 156 -20.35 7.61 -5.50
N ASP A 157 -21.11 8.58 -5.01
CA ASP A 157 -22.06 8.42 -3.91
C ASP A 157 -23.02 7.24 -4.09
N ASP A 158 -23.47 6.99 -5.33
CA ASP A 158 -24.42 5.92 -5.61
C ASP A 158 -23.75 4.54 -5.56
N LEU A 159 -22.52 4.43 -6.06
CA LEU A 159 -21.73 3.18 -6.01
C LEU A 159 -21.21 2.89 -4.58
N GLN A 160 -20.81 3.91 -3.84
CA GLN A 160 -20.31 3.74 -2.48
C GLN A 160 -21.39 3.27 -1.52
N ARG A 161 -22.58 3.86 -1.57
CA ARG A 161 -23.70 3.54 -0.67
C ARG A 161 -24.19 2.10 -0.82
N GLU A 162 -24.11 1.54 -2.02
CA GLU A 162 -24.58 0.17 -2.29
C GLU A 162 -23.50 -0.92 -2.09
N ARG A 163 -22.22 -0.59 -2.24
CA ARG A 163 -21.15 -1.58 -2.37
C ARG A 163 -19.99 -1.41 -1.40
N LEU A 164 -19.77 -0.19 -0.92
CA LEU A 164 -18.67 0.16 -0.03
C LEU A 164 -19.25 0.82 1.22
N ASP A 165 -18.92 0.31 2.39
CA ASP A 165 -19.42 0.83 3.67
C ASP A 165 -18.28 1.57 4.37
N GLY A 166 -18.46 2.86 4.60
CA GLY A 166 -17.48 3.71 5.26
C GLY A 166 -17.58 5.18 4.81
N PRO A 167 -16.91 6.10 5.53
CA PRO A 167 -16.81 7.48 5.13
C PRO A 167 -15.96 7.61 3.86
N ASP A 168 -16.21 8.65 3.06
CA ASP A 168 -15.41 8.96 1.88
C ASP A 168 -13.96 9.33 2.27
N PRO A 169 -12.94 8.57 1.83
CA PRO A 169 -11.55 8.87 2.16
C PRO A 169 -11.05 10.17 1.53
N ILE A 170 -11.61 10.59 0.39
CA ILE A 170 -11.22 11.83 -0.28
C ILE A 170 -11.78 13.03 0.50
N ASP A 171 -13.03 12.96 0.94
CA ASP A 171 -13.63 14.01 1.79
C ASP A 171 -12.85 14.19 3.09
N GLN A 172 -12.26 13.12 3.63
CA GLN A 172 -11.39 13.22 4.80
C GLN A 172 -10.03 13.85 4.49
N LEU A 173 -9.52 13.71 3.25
CA LEU A 173 -8.24 14.30 2.83
C LEU A 173 -8.34 15.79 2.47
N ILE A 174 -9.50 16.27 2.01
CA ILE A 174 -9.67 17.67 1.58
C ILE A 174 -9.28 18.68 2.69
N PRO A 175 -9.76 18.55 3.95
CA PRO A 175 -9.39 19.47 5.03
C PRO A 175 -7.89 19.46 5.34
N GLU A 176 -7.23 18.35 5.08
CA GLU A 176 -5.80 18.16 5.33
C GLU A 176 -4.89 18.83 4.29
N GLN A 177 -5.45 19.27 3.17
CA GLN A 177 -4.76 20.01 2.10
C GLN A 177 -3.43 19.34 1.66
N PRO A 178 -3.44 18.09 1.20
CA PRO A 178 -2.24 17.45 0.69
C PRO A 178 -1.72 18.16 -0.57
N ASP A 179 -0.40 18.23 -0.75
CA ASP A 179 0.20 18.73 -1.99
C ASP A 179 -0.04 17.78 -3.17
N LEU A 180 -0.22 16.50 -2.88
CA LEU A 180 -0.44 15.44 -3.86
C LEU A 180 -1.24 14.32 -3.25
N VAL A 181 -2.21 13.79 -4.00
CA VAL A 181 -2.90 12.53 -3.67
C VAL A 181 -2.32 11.41 -4.52
N ILE A 182 -2.02 10.30 -3.88
CA ILE A 182 -1.48 9.09 -4.50
C ILE A 182 -2.43 7.94 -4.23
N ASN A 183 -2.84 7.23 -5.28
CA ASN A 183 -3.63 6.02 -5.18
C ASN A 183 -2.80 4.80 -5.63
N LEU A 184 -2.68 3.79 -4.76
CA LEU A 184 -2.09 2.50 -5.10
C LEU A 184 -3.23 1.55 -5.52
N ALA A 185 -3.21 1.09 -6.78
CA ALA A 185 -4.21 0.16 -7.34
C ALA A 185 -3.54 -0.94 -8.18
#